data_bff46b73602d300f66ab4a1a9eaa769f
#
_entry.id   bff46b73602d300f66ab4a1a9eaa769f
#
_cell.length_a   1.000
_cell.length_b   1.000
_cell.length_c   1.000
_cell.angle_alpha   90.00
_cell.angle_beta   90.00
_cell.angle_gamma   90.00
#
_symmetry.space_group_name_H-M   'P 1'
#
loop_
_entity.id
_entity.type
_entity.pdbx_description
1 polymer ?
#
loop_
_entity_poly.entity_id
_entity_poly.type
_entity_poly.pdbx_seq_one_letter_code
_entity_poly.pdbx_strand_id
1 'polypeptide(L)'
;GLGDVYKRQVNSGEDYMKHKINKPCNVVVIGGGTAGLEAACTAAEVGCTTFLIEKKAELGGLASVISKIPDKKRLADFPNYMIHRASKLHNLFIFKNTSATPELVKSLNPDIIVNATGSVPTLPPITGLHDLVDKDDSNVATVLKMIDRINEYPEKMDGQKVAIIGGGAVGLDVMEFFTERGSDVTMVEMLPMIGNGLDPVTKCDTNAKMAKYNVKQMTNTALQEVQNDRFIVKNPQGEIEEIPFDYGFICLGMRANNPVLDLSLIHISEPTRLR
;
A
#
# COMPACT_ATOMS: atom_id res chain seq x y z
N GLY A 1 23.71 18.52 -0.72
CA GLY A 1 24.43 18.29 0.51
C GLY A 1 25.33 17.06 0.41
N LEU A 2 26.31 16.96 1.32
CA LEU A 2 27.27 15.84 1.39
C LEU A 2 26.60 14.44 1.47
N GLY A 3 25.39 14.33 1.99
CA GLY A 3 24.63 13.09 2.08
C GLY A 3 24.25 12.47 0.72
N ASP A 4 24.08 13.28 -0.31
CA ASP A 4 23.76 12.77 -1.67
C ASP A 4 24.99 12.19 -2.39
N VAL A 5 26.17 12.66 -2.07
CA VAL A 5 27.43 12.14 -2.63
C VAL A 5 27.67 10.72 -2.15
N TYR A 6 27.47 10.45 -0.87
CA TYR A 6 27.64 9.12 -0.29
C TYR A 6 26.62 8.09 -0.78
N LYS A 7 25.36 8.48 -0.96
CA LYS A 7 24.35 7.57 -1.52
C LYS A 7 24.62 7.13 -2.95
N ARG A 8 25.29 7.97 -3.75
CA ARG A 8 25.67 7.62 -5.13
C ARG A 8 26.90 6.72 -5.19
N GLN A 9 27.75 6.70 -4.17
CA GLN A 9 28.97 5.90 -4.12
C GLN A 9 28.73 4.46 -3.68
N VAL A 10 27.62 4.18 -2.99
CA VAL A 10 27.33 2.82 -2.46
C VAL A 10 27.10 1.80 -3.58
N ASN A 11 26.72 2.23 -4.77
CA ASN A 11 26.31 1.33 -5.85
C ASN A 11 27.27 1.32 -7.06
N SER A 12 28.52 1.69 -6.88
CA SER A 12 29.52 1.72 -7.96
C SER A 12 30.36 0.44 -8.07
N GLY A 13 30.06 -0.59 -7.27
CA GLY A 13 30.79 -1.85 -7.27
C GLY A 13 30.32 -2.84 -8.33
N GLU A 14 31.19 -3.76 -8.71
CA GLU A 14 30.89 -4.87 -9.63
C GLU A 14 29.78 -5.79 -9.13
N ASP A 15 29.50 -5.80 -7.83
CA ASP A 15 28.47 -6.61 -7.18
C ASP A 15 27.03 -6.28 -7.67
N TYR A 16 26.83 -5.13 -8.31
CA TYR A 16 25.55 -4.73 -8.91
C TYR A 16 25.45 -5.02 -10.41
N MET A 17 26.50 -5.61 -11.00
CA MET A 17 26.44 -6.01 -12.40
C MET A 17 25.52 -7.22 -12.56
N LYS A 18 24.55 -7.10 -13.46
CA LYS A 18 23.68 -8.22 -13.82
C LYS A 18 24.44 -9.21 -14.69
N HIS A 19 24.73 -10.37 -14.14
CA HIS A 19 25.38 -11.44 -14.88
C HIS A 19 24.34 -12.20 -15.72
N LYS A 20 24.68 -12.47 -16.99
CA LYS A 20 23.82 -13.29 -17.85
C LYS A 20 23.79 -14.72 -17.37
N ILE A 21 22.64 -15.37 -17.51
CA ILE A 21 22.50 -16.80 -17.21
C ILE A 21 23.22 -17.62 -18.27
N ASN A 22 23.74 -18.79 -17.83
CA ASN A 22 24.45 -19.72 -18.69
C ASN A 22 23.54 -20.86 -19.22
N LYS A 23 22.34 -20.99 -18.69
CA LYS A 23 21.37 -22.02 -19.07
C LYS A 23 20.00 -21.38 -19.26
N PRO A 24 19.17 -21.88 -20.20
CA PRO A 24 17.77 -21.43 -20.31
C PRO A 24 17.06 -21.54 -18.97
N CYS A 25 16.26 -20.53 -18.64
CA CYS A 25 15.49 -20.45 -17.40
C CYS A 25 14.16 -19.74 -17.66
N ASN A 26 13.08 -20.35 -17.23
CA ASN A 26 11.74 -19.78 -17.28
C ASN A 26 11.37 -19.22 -15.90
N VAL A 27 11.04 -17.94 -15.85
CA VAL A 27 10.62 -17.25 -14.60
C VAL A 27 9.19 -16.79 -14.74
N VAL A 28 8.33 -17.19 -13.79
CA VAL A 28 6.96 -16.68 -13.69
C VAL A 28 6.89 -15.73 -12.49
N VAL A 29 6.50 -14.48 -12.75
CA VAL A 29 6.31 -13.45 -11.73
C VAL A 29 4.80 -13.19 -11.58
N ILE A 30 4.31 -13.30 -10.35
CA ILE A 30 2.88 -13.12 -10.04
C ILE A 30 2.68 -11.79 -9.32
N GLY A 31 2.01 -10.85 -9.99
CA GLY A 31 1.75 -9.49 -9.54
C GLY A 31 2.60 -8.45 -10.27
N GLY A 32 1.92 -7.52 -10.95
CA GLY A 32 2.52 -6.45 -11.75
C GLY A 32 2.74 -5.14 -10.99
N GLY A 33 2.92 -5.22 -9.66
CA GLY A 33 3.32 -4.09 -8.84
C GLY A 33 4.80 -3.74 -9.00
N THR A 34 5.31 -2.78 -8.21
CA THR A 34 6.70 -2.32 -8.29
C THR A 34 7.70 -3.45 -8.11
N ALA A 35 7.49 -4.31 -7.12
CA ALA A 35 8.36 -5.46 -6.84
C ALA A 35 8.34 -6.49 -7.99
N GLY A 36 7.14 -6.80 -8.51
CA GLY A 36 7.00 -7.75 -9.62
C GLY A 36 7.59 -7.23 -10.92
N LEU A 37 7.40 -5.95 -11.22
CA LEU A 37 8.02 -5.31 -12.38
C LEU A 37 9.55 -5.34 -12.30
N GLU A 38 10.14 -5.03 -11.14
CA GLU A 38 11.60 -5.11 -10.95
C GLU A 38 12.10 -6.55 -11.11
N ALA A 39 11.43 -7.52 -10.47
CA ALA A 39 11.79 -8.93 -10.59
C ALA A 39 11.72 -9.42 -12.04
N ALA A 40 10.62 -9.07 -12.76
CA ALA A 40 10.43 -9.48 -14.14
C ALA A 40 11.46 -8.85 -15.09
N CYS A 41 11.69 -7.54 -14.95
CA CYS A 41 12.72 -6.86 -15.76
C CYS A 41 14.10 -7.43 -15.52
N THR A 42 14.46 -7.63 -14.25
CA THR A 42 15.78 -8.18 -13.89
C THR A 42 15.96 -9.60 -14.41
N ALA A 43 14.97 -10.49 -14.26
CA ALA A 43 15.01 -11.84 -14.80
C ALA A 43 15.18 -11.84 -16.32
N ALA A 44 14.43 -11.01 -17.04
CA ALA A 44 14.54 -10.90 -18.49
C ALA A 44 15.88 -10.31 -18.93
N GLU A 45 16.39 -9.29 -18.24
CA GLU A 45 17.69 -8.67 -18.53
C GLU A 45 18.88 -9.63 -18.35
N VAL A 46 18.82 -10.56 -17.41
CA VAL A 46 19.85 -11.58 -17.27
C VAL A 46 19.72 -12.72 -18.28
N GLY A 47 18.61 -12.78 -19.03
CA GLY A 47 18.41 -13.71 -20.15
C GLY A 47 17.36 -14.79 -19.93
N CYS A 48 16.60 -14.75 -18.81
CA CYS A 48 15.47 -15.68 -18.60
C CYS A 48 14.32 -15.38 -19.55
N THR A 49 13.59 -16.42 -19.98
CA THR A 49 12.23 -16.22 -20.51
C THR A 49 11.32 -15.91 -19.35
N THR A 50 10.72 -14.72 -19.34
CA THR A 50 9.99 -14.23 -18.17
C THR A 50 8.52 -13.96 -18.49
N PHE A 51 7.65 -14.44 -17.61
CA PHE A 51 6.19 -14.26 -17.71
C PHE A 51 5.71 -13.47 -16.49
N LEU A 52 5.15 -12.28 -16.71
CA LEU A 52 4.54 -11.47 -15.66
C LEU A 52 3.02 -11.56 -15.75
N ILE A 53 2.38 -12.04 -14.69
CA ILE A 53 0.92 -12.20 -14.61
C ILE A 53 0.34 -11.15 -13.67
N GLU A 54 -0.57 -10.31 -14.17
CA GLU A 54 -1.25 -9.28 -13.39
C GLU A 54 -2.77 -9.40 -13.55
N LYS A 55 -3.49 -9.47 -12.42
CA LYS A 55 -4.95 -9.61 -12.39
C LYS A 55 -5.69 -8.36 -12.85
N LYS A 56 -5.08 -7.18 -12.70
CA LYS A 56 -5.66 -5.89 -13.09
C LYS A 56 -5.30 -5.54 -14.53
N ALA A 57 -6.06 -4.60 -15.09
CA ALA A 57 -5.80 -4.05 -16.43
C ALA A 57 -4.50 -3.25 -16.48
N GLU A 58 -4.06 -2.70 -15.36
CA GLU A 58 -2.91 -1.80 -15.28
C GLU A 58 -1.82 -2.33 -14.36
N LEU A 59 -0.59 -2.02 -14.72
CA LEU A 59 0.61 -2.33 -13.95
C LEU A 59 0.93 -1.19 -12.97
N GLY A 60 1.87 -1.45 -12.04
CA GLY A 60 2.38 -0.47 -11.10
C GLY A 60 1.89 -0.65 -9.66
N GLY A 61 0.81 -1.43 -9.46
CA GLY A 61 0.34 -1.84 -8.15
C GLY A 61 -0.03 -0.66 -7.24
N LEU A 62 0.25 -0.78 -5.94
CA LEU A 62 -0.13 0.23 -4.94
C LEU A 62 0.53 1.60 -5.19
N ALA A 63 1.74 1.66 -5.72
CA ALA A 63 2.40 2.94 -6.01
C ALA A 63 1.59 3.77 -7.03
N SER A 64 1.08 3.11 -8.09
CA SER A 64 0.20 3.77 -9.07
C SER A 64 -1.17 4.14 -8.47
N VAL A 65 -1.70 3.34 -7.53
CA VAL A 65 -2.95 3.67 -6.83
C VAL A 65 -2.76 4.89 -5.94
N ILE A 66 -1.74 4.89 -5.08
CA ILE A 66 -1.47 5.97 -4.12
C ILE A 66 -1.14 7.29 -4.84
N SER A 67 -0.52 7.22 -6.02
CA SER A 67 -0.20 8.42 -6.82
C SER A 67 -1.42 9.21 -7.30
N LYS A 68 -2.64 8.67 -7.17
CA LYS A 68 -3.90 9.40 -7.43
C LYS A 68 -4.18 10.46 -6.37
N ILE A 69 -3.61 10.33 -5.18
CA ILE A 69 -3.67 11.39 -4.15
C ILE A 69 -2.85 12.59 -4.67
N PRO A 70 -3.40 13.82 -4.66
CA PRO A 70 -2.80 15.00 -5.32
C PRO A 70 -1.33 15.23 -4.99
N ASP A 71 -0.95 15.12 -3.71
CA ASP A 71 0.41 15.37 -3.26
C ASP A 71 1.36 14.17 -3.42
N LYS A 72 0.82 13.02 -3.83
CA LYS A 72 1.57 11.77 -4.04
C LYS A 72 1.82 11.45 -5.52
N LYS A 73 1.50 12.35 -6.45
CA LYS A 73 1.60 12.12 -7.91
C LYS A 73 2.95 11.55 -8.35
N ARG A 74 4.04 12.00 -7.73
CA ARG A 74 5.40 11.54 -8.05
C ARG A 74 5.66 10.06 -7.72
N LEU A 75 4.81 9.41 -6.93
CA LEU A 75 4.91 7.96 -6.71
C LEU A 75 4.65 7.15 -7.99
N ALA A 76 4.02 7.74 -9.01
CA ALA A 76 3.86 7.10 -10.33
C ALA A 76 5.16 7.06 -11.15
N ASP A 77 6.15 7.90 -10.85
CA ASP A 77 7.38 8.02 -11.66
C ASP A 77 8.12 6.67 -11.74
N PHE A 78 8.26 5.98 -10.60
CA PHE A 78 8.96 4.71 -10.56
C PHE A 78 8.22 3.58 -11.30
N PRO A 79 6.93 3.28 -11.04
CA PRO A 79 6.22 2.27 -11.83
C PRO A 79 6.15 2.61 -13.32
N ASN A 80 6.01 3.88 -13.71
CA ASN A 80 6.03 4.29 -15.12
C ASN A 80 7.39 4.00 -15.77
N TYR A 81 8.48 4.31 -15.08
CA TYR A 81 9.83 3.94 -15.53
C TYR A 81 9.96 2.42 -15.70
N MET A 82 9.46 1.64 -14.76
CA MET A 82 9.52 0.16 -14.81
C MET A 82 8.71 -0.40 -15.96
N ILE A 83 7.52 0.11 -16.20
CA ILE A 83 6.67 -0.29 -17.34
C ILE A 83 7.38 0.02 -18.67
N HIS A 84 7.99 1.20 -18.78
CA HIS A 84 8.77 1.56 -19.96
C HIS A 84 10.02 0.67 -20.13
N ARG A 85 10.71 0.32 -19.03
CA ARG A 85 11.82 -0.63 -19.06
C ARG A 85 11.36 -2.01 -19.52
N ALA A 86 10.25 -2.51 -18.99
CA ALA A 86 9.65 -3.79 -19.37
C ALA A 86 9.29 -3.86 -20.87
N SER A 87 8.77 -2.76 -21.44
CA SER A 87 8.37 -2.72 -22.86
C SER A 87 9.53 -2.88 -23.86
N LYS A 88 10.78 -2.74 -23.40
CA LYS A 88 11.97 -2.93 -24.24
C LYS A 88 12.53 -4.34 -24.23
N LEU A 89 11.98 -5.23 -23.41
CA LEU A 89 12.51 -6.59 -23.20
C LEU A 89 11.70 -7.60 -24.03
N HIS A 90 12.30 -8.15 -25.07
CA HIS A 90 11.65 -9.09 -26.01
C HIS A 90 11.37 -10.46 -25.42
N ASN A 91 12.05 -10.83 -24.34
CA ASN A 91 11.88 -12.09 -23.61
C ASN A 91 11.04 -11.94 -22.32
N LEU A 92 10.34 -10.80 -22.15
CA LEU A 92 9.36 -10.56 -21.10
C LEU A 92 7.95 -10.52 -21.70
N PHE A 93 7.12 -11.48 -21.28
CA PHE A 93 5.72 -11.62 -21.70
C PHE A 93 4.81 -11.18 -20.55
N ILE A 94 3.91 -10.22 -20.82
CA ILE A 94 3.04 -9.63 -19.79
C ILE A 94 1.58 -9.99 -20.06
N PHE A 95 0.95 -10.67 -19.09
CA PHE A 95 -0.45 -11.05 -19.10
C PHE A 95 -1.22 -10.18 -18.12
N LYS A 96 -1.92 -9.17 -18.63
CA LYS A 96 -2.83 -8.31 -17.85
C LYS A 96 -4.24 -8.89 -17.85
N ASN A 97 -5.10 -8.44 -16.91
CA ASN A 97 -6.44 -8.97 -16.69
C ASN A 97 -6.46 -10.49 -16.50
N THR A 98 -5.39 -11.05 -15.92
CA THR A 98 -5.18 -12.47 -15.82
C THR A 98 -4.88 -12.87 -14.38
N SER A 99 -5.72 -13.72 -13.81
CA SER A 99 -5.46 -14.30 -12.50
C SER A 99 -4.48 -15.47 -12.62
N ALA A 100 -3.46 -15.47 -11.77
CA ALA A 100 -2.50 -16.58 -11.72
C ALA A 100 -3.15 -17.80 -11.06
N THR A 101 -3.68 -18.73 -11.86
CA THR A 101 -4.13 -20.02 -11.35
C THR A 101 -2.98 -21.04 -11.36
N PRO A 102 -3.06 -22.09 -10.52
CA PRO A 102 -2.06 -23.17 -10.52
C PRO A 102 -1.83 -23.78 -11.91
N GLU A 103 -2.92 -23.98 -12.67
CA GLU A 103 -2.90 -24.58 -14.01
C GLU A 103 -2.16 -23.68 -14.99
N LEU A 104 -2.48 -22.38 -15.00
CA LEU A 104 -1.80 -21.40 -15.85
C LEU A 104 -0.31 -21.34 -15.52
N VAL A 105 0.04 -21.22 -14.24
CA VAL A 105 1.44 -21.13 -13.82
C VAL A 105 2.21 -22.38 -14.22
N LYS A 106 1.65 -23.58 -14.01
CA LYS A 106 2.26 -24.87 -14.43
C LYS A 106 2.41 -24.97 -15.95
N SER A 107 1.45 -24.46 -16.73
CA SER A 107 1.49 -24.53 -18.20
C SER A 107 2.65 -23.72 -18.80
N LEU A 108 3.16 -22.71 -18.07
CA LEU A 108 4.33 -21.91 -18.46
C LEU A 108 5.65 -22.61 -18.15
N ASN A 109 5.62 -23.80 -17.54
CA ASN A 109 6.78 -24.61 -17.20
C ASN A 109 7.89 -23.82 -16.48
N PRO A 110 7.62 -23.20 -15.32
CA PRO A 110 8.55 -22.34 -14.62
C PRO A 110 9.66 -23.12 -13.94
N ASP A 111 10.89 -22.63 -14.06
CA ASP A 111 12.01 -23.03 -13.20
C ASP A 111 11.97 -22.25 -11.87
N ILE A 112 11.47 -20.99 -11.92
CA ILE A 112 11.36 -20.09 -10.75
C ILE A 112 10.00 -19.41 -10.78
N ILE A 113 9.35 -19.36 -9.62
CA ILE A 113 8.14 -18.56 -9.38
C ILE A 113 8.45 -17.46 -8.38
N VAL A 114 8.15 -16.21 -8.76
CA VAL A 114 8.28 -15.05 -7.88
C VAL A 114 6.90 -14.57 -7.46
N ASN A 115 6.61 -14.67 -6.17
CA ASN A 115 5.39 -14.14 -5.59
C ASN A 115 5.55 -12.66 -5.24
N ALA A 116 4.91 -11.79 -6.01
CA ALA A 116 4.90 -10.34 -5.84
C ALA A 116 3.47 -9.78 -5.74
N THR A 117 2.56 -10.51 -5.11
CA THR A 117 1.12 -10.20 -5.04
C THR A 117 0.77 -9.05 -4.10
N GLY A 118 1.78 -8.46 -3.45
CA GLY A 118 1.65 -7.22 -2.68
C GLY A 118 0.94 -7.38 -1.35
N SER A 119 0.19 -6.37 -0.97
CA SER A 119 -0.48 -6.29 0.32
C SER A 119 -1.92 -5.78 0.21
N VAL A 120 -2.70 -6.06 1.25
CA VAL A 120 -4.09 -5.63 1.42
C VAL A 120 -4.26 -4.96 2.79
N PRO A 121 -5.26 -4.09 2.97
CA PRO A 121 -5.55 -3.50 4.27
C PRO A 121 -5.74 -4.55 5.37
N THR A 122 -5.22 -4.25 6.55
CA THR A 122 -5.44 -5.08 7.73
C THR A 122 -6.79 -4.77 8.34
N LEU A 123 -7.66 -5.76 8.38
CA LEU A 123 -8.99 -5.68 8.96
C LEU A 123 -9.10 -6.73 10.07
N PRO A 124 -8.93 -6.33 11.36
CA PRO A 124 -9.08 -7.24 12.50
C PRO A 124 -10.55 -7.63 12.71
N PRO A 125 -10.83 -8.69 13.48
CA PRO A 125 -12.20 -9.14 13.76
C PRO A 125 -12.88 -8.24 14.81
N ILE A 126 -13.17 -7.00 14.44
CA ILE A 126 -13.88 -6.01 15.26
C ILE A 126 -15.36 -6.01 14.84
N THR A 127 -16.26 -5.90 15.82
CA THR A 127 -17.71 -5.85 15.61
C THR A 127 -18.08 -4.78 14.58
N GLY A 128 -18.90 -5.14 13.58
CA GLY A 128 -19.38 -4.25 12.54
C GLY A 128 -18.36 -3.92 11.44
N LEU A 129 -17.05 -4.14 11.66
CA LEU A 129 -16.01 -3.73 10.72
C LEU A 129 -16.16 -4.40 9.35
N HIS A 130 -16.26 -5.73 9.32
CA HIS A 130 -16.34 -6.48 8.05
C HIS A 130 -17.69 -6.32 7.34
N ASP A 131 -18.74 -5.93 8.07
CA ASP A 131 -20.06 -5.73 7.52
C ASP A 131 -20.21 -4.37 6.84
N LEU A 132 -19.42 -3.37 7.28
CA LEU A 132 -19.53 -1.99 6.84
C LEU A 132 -18.37 -1.52 5.95
N VAL A 133 -17.15 -1.96 6.22
CA VAL A 133 -15.97 -1.43 5.51
C VAL A 133 -16.05 -1.70 4.00
N ASP A 134 -15.81 -0.66 3.20
CA ASP A 134 -15.78 -0.66 1.74
C ASP A 134 -17.10 -1.08 1.05
N LYS A 135 -18.22 -1.12 1.77
CA LYS A 135 -19.55 -1.33 1.17
C LYS A 135 -20.04 -0.06 0.47
N ASP A 136 -20.92 -0.22 -0.52
CA ASP A 136 -21.38 0.90 -1.35
C ASP A 136 -22.35 1.83 -0.60
N ASP A 137 -23.07 1.30 0.37
CA ASP A 137 -24.02 2.00 1.23
C ASP A 137 -23.44 2.40 2.59
N SER A 138 -22.11 2.29 2.75
CA SER A 138 -21.42 2.60 4.01
C SER A 138 -20.57 3.86 3.91
N ASN A 139 -20.52 4.59 5.04
CA ASN A 139 -19.62 5.71 5.24
C ASN A 139 -18.22 5.28 5.75
N VAL A 140 -17.99 3.98 5.91
CA VAL A 140 -16.75 3.42 6.42
C VAL A 140 -15.91 2.82 5.29
N ALA A 141 -14.70 3.31 5.11
CA ALA A 141 -13.84 2.90 4.01
C ALA A 141 -12.39 2.62 4.46
N THR A 142 -11.69 1.81 3.67
CA THR A 142 -10.22 1.76 3.69
C THR A 142 -9.65 2.90 2.84
N VAL A 143 -8.35 3.18 3.00
CA VAL A 143 -7.64 4.13 2.13
C VAL A 143 -7.73 3.75 0.64
N LEU A 144 -7.80 2.47 0.30
CA LEU A 144 -7.91 2.04 -1.10
C LEU A 144 -9.26 2.40 -1.70
N LYS A 145 -10.36 2.19 -0.97
CA LYS A 145 -11.69 2.61 -1.40
C LYS A 145 -11.81 4.13 -1.46
N MET A 146 -11.19 4.84 -0.50
CA MET A 146 -11.08 6.31 -0.54
C MET A 146 -10.41 6.77 -1.85
N ILE A 147 -9.28 6.17 -2.22
CA ILE A 147 -8.56 6.53 -3.45
C ILE A 147 -9.37 6.21 -4.70
N ASP A 148 -10.10 5.11 -4.71
CA ASP A 148 -10.97 4.75 -5.84
C ASP A 148 -12.08 5.78 -6.05
N ARG A 149 -12.56 6.38 -4.96
CA ARG A 149 -13.59 7.44 -4.95
C ARG A 149 -13.02 8.85 -4.82
N ILE A 150 -11.72 9.06 -5.04
CA ILE A 150 -11.04 10.32 -4.70
C ILE A 150 -11.65 11.55 -5.38
N ASN A 151 -12.17 11.38 -6.59
CA ASN A 151 -12.82 12.43 -7.37
C ASN A 151 -14.30 12.70 -6.96
N GLU A 152 -14.86 11.86 -6.09
CA GLU A 152 -16.23 12.02 -5.57
C GLU A 152 -16.25 12.96 -4.35
N TYR A 153 -15.10 13.14 -3.66
CA TYR A 153 -15.03 14.05 -2.52
C TYR A 153 -14.98 15.50 -3.00
N PRO A 154 -15.82 16.38 -2.44
CA PRO A 154 -15.83 17.79 -2.75
C PRO A 154 -14.46 18.45 -2.48
N GLU A 155 -14.13 19.51 -3.22
CA GLU A 155 -12.93 20.31 -2.96
C GLU A 155 -12.99 21.05 -1.62
N LYS A 156 -14.19 21.39 -1.14
CA LYS A 156 -14.45 22.02 0.15
C LYS A 156 -15.41 21.15 0.96
N MET A 157 -15.01 20.85 2.17
CA MET A 157 -15.72 19.96 3.09
C MET A 157 -15.82 20.57 4.50
N ASP A 158 -16.04 21.90 4.54
CA ASP A 158 -16.15 22.64 5.81
C ASP A 158 -17.28 22.07 6.68
N GLY A 159 -16.96 21.76 7.94
CA GLY A 159 -17.90 21.21 8.91
C GLY A 159 -18.21 19.71 8.75
N GLN A 160 -17.68 19.04 7.74
CA GLN A 160 -17.77 17.58 7.63
C GLN A 160 -16.85 16.92 8.65
N LYS A 161 -17.35 15.96 9.40
CA LYS A 161 -16.60 15.20 10.40
C LYS A 161 -15.95 13.98 9.78
N VAL A 162 -14.66 13.87 9.95
CA VAL A 162 -13.87 12.71 9.47
C VAL A 162 -13.21 12.01 10.65
N ALA A 163 -13.48 10.73 10.82
CA ALA A 163 -12.85 9.91 11.85
C ALA A 163 -11.89 8.89 11.21
N ILE A 164 -10.67 8.82 11.72
CA ILE A 164 -9.61 7.96 11.20
C ILE A 164 -9.12 7.04 12.30
N ILE A 165 -9.21 5.74 12.08
CA ILE A 165 -8.68 4.72 12.97
C ILE A 165 -7.30 4.27 12.46
N GLY A 166 -6.26 4.57 13.24
CA GLY A 166 -4.86 4.30 12.93
C GLY A 166 -4.09 5.57 12.59
N GLY A 167 -3.10 5.88 13.41
CA GLY A 167 -2.23 7.06 13.29
C GLY A 167 -0.89 6.79 12.60
N GLY A 168 -0.77 5.72 11.81
CA GLY A 168 0.40 5.44 10.98
C GLY A 168 0.41 6.26 9.69
N ALA A 169 1.42 6.04 8.83
CA ALA A 169 1.61 6.80 7.58
C ALA A 169 0.34 6.86 6.71
N VAL A 170 -0.40 5.75 6.60
CA VAL A 170 -1.64 5.69 5.81
C VAL A 170 -2.73 6.59 6.38
N GLY A 171 -2.94 6.55 7.71
CA GLY A 171 -3.92 7.42 8.38
C GLY A 171 -3.57 8.90 8.27
N LEU A 172 -2.28 9.21 8.27
CA LEU A 172 -1.78 10.56 8.09
C LEU A 172 -2.00 11.09 6.66
N ASP A 173 -1.84 10.26 5.65
CA ASP A 173 -2.16 10.62 4.26
C ASP A 173 -3.68 10.94 4.11
N VAL A 174 -4.54 10.16 4.77
CA VAL A 174 -5.99 10.42 4.81
C VAL A 174 -6.30 11.71 5.57
N MET A 175 -5.68 11.91 6.73
CA MET A 175 -5.81 13.14 7.53
C MET A 175 -5.46 14.38 6.70
N GLU A 176 -4.31 14.38 6.02
CA GLU A 176 -3.84 15.49 5.19
C GLU A 176 -4.86 15.81 4.09
N PHE A 177 -5.33 14.79 3.36
CA PHE A 177 -6.30 14.95 2.29
C PHE A 177 -7.60 15.66 2.74
N PHE A 178 -8.13 15.31 3.91
CA PHE A 178 -9.40 15.86 4.40
C PHE A 178 -9.22 17.19 5.12
N THR A 179 -8.14 17.37 5.88
CA THR A 179 -7.88 18.66 6.55
C THR A 179 -7.63 19.80 5.57
N GLU A 180 -6.98 19.52 4.43
CA GLU A 180 -6.77 20.51 3.36
C GLU A 180 -8.07 20.94 2.67
N ARG A 181 -9.14 20.14 2.82
CA ARG A 181 -10.49 20.44 2.33
C ARG A 181 -11.39 21.11 3.37
N GLY A 182 -10.87 21.34 4.58
CA GLY A 182 -11.60 22.00 5.66
C GLY A 182 -12.42 21.09 6.56
N SER A 183 -12.24 19.76 6.48
CA SER A 183 -12.95 18.82 7.35
C SER A 183 -12.45 18.87 8.79
N ASP A 184 -13.34 18.60 9.74
CA ASP A 184 -13.03 18.39 11.15
C ASP A 184 -12.53 16.96 11.36
N VAL A 185 -11.22 16.78 11.53
CA VAL A 185 -10.61 15.45 11.60
C VAL A 185 -10.34 15.01 13.04
N THR A 186 -10.78 13.79 13.37
CA THR A 186 -10.43 13.08 14.60
C THR A 186 -9.60 11.84 14.25
N MET A 187 -8.39 11.72 14.79
CA MET A 187 -7.54 10.56 14.67
C MET A 187 -7.52 9.75 15.95
N VAL A 188 -7.73 8.44 15.83
CA VAL A 188 -7.68 7.48 16.94
C VAL A 188 -6.50 6.53 16.73
N GLU A 189 -5.65 6.42 17.75
CA GLU A 189 -4.48 5.56 17.73
C GLU A 189 -4.36 4.78 19.05
N MET A 190 -4.19 3.46 18.95
CA MET A 190 -4.04 2.61 20.12
C MET A 190 -2.67 2.75 20.80
N LEU A 191 -1.67 3.24 20.08
CA LEU A 191 -0.34 3.51 20.61
C LEU A 191 -0.28 4.91 21.28
N PRO A 192 0.76 5.16 22.10
CA PRO A 192 0.89 6.45 22.82
C PRO A 192 1.10 7.67 21.93
N MET A 193 1.40 7.48 20.65
CA MET A 193 1.64 8.60 19.73
C MET A 193 1.19 8.29 18.31
N ILE A 194 0.72 9.31 17.61
CA ILE A 194 0.49 9.32 16.18
C ILE A 194 1.85 9.45 15.45
N GLY A 195 1.97 8.86 14.26
CA GLY A 195 3.21 8.87 13.49
C GLY A 195 4.31 7.98 14.08
N ASN A 196 3.95 6.94 14.81
CA ASN A 196 4.93 5.98 15.29
C ASN A 196 5.61 5.26 14.12
N GLY A 197 6.96 5.20 14.15
CA GLY A 197 7.78 4.61 13.08
C GLY A 197 8.11 5.56 11.91
N LEU A 198 7.61 6.79 11.89
CA LEU A 198 8.04 7.81 10.94
C LEU A 198 9.42 8.36 11.30
N ASP A 199 10.15 8.79 10.26
CA ASP A 199 11.40 9.52 10.46
C ASP A 199 11.15 10.90 11.14
N PRO A 200 12.16 11.47 11.81
CA PRO A 200 11.98 12.71 12.58
C PRO A 200 11.52 13.91 11.74
N VAL A 201 11.91 14.01 10.48
CA VAL A 201 11.56 15.13 9.60
C VAL A 201 10.08 15.04 9.22
N THR A 202 9.64 13.89 8.73
CA THR A 202 8.24 13.62 8.40
C THR A 202 7.34 13.81 9.63
N LYS A 203 7.80 13.36 10.80
CA LYS A 203 7.05 13.51 12.05
C LYS A 203 6.90 14.99 12.48
N CYS A 204 7.94 15.79 12.28
CA CYS A 204 7.89 17.22 12.58
C CYS A 204 6.87 17.94 11.68
N ASP A 205 6.90 17.67 10.38
CA ASP A 205 5.94 18.23 9.40
C ASP A 205 4.50 17.81 9.71
N THR A 206 4.29 16.52 9.97
CA THR A 206 2.97 15.98 10.32
C THR A 206 2.40 16.61 11.60
N ASN A 207 3.22 16.76 12.64
CA ASN A 207 2.79 17.41 13.88
C ASN A 207 2.42 18.89 13.65
N ALA A 208 3.18 19.59 12.81
CA ALA A 208 2.87 20.98 12.44
C ALA A 208 1.53 21.06 11.67
N LYS A 209 1.26 20.14 10.76
CA LYS A 209 -0.01 20.05 10.04
C LYS A 209 -1.18 19.73 10.97
N MET A 210 -1.05 18.75 11.86
CA MET A 210 -2.09 18.43 12.85
C MET A 210 -2.42 19.63 13.73
N ALA A 211 -1.41 20.38 14.18
CA ALA A 211 -1.62 21.60 14.96
C ALA A 211 -2.29 22.70 14.15
N LYS A 212 -1.83 22.93 12.90
CA LYS A 212 -2.39 23.94 11.99
C LYS A 212 -3.89 23.75 11.74
N TYR A 213 -4.31 22.51 11.58
CA TYR A 213 -5.69 22.15 11.23
C TYR A 213 -6.52 21.72 12.45
N ASN A 214 -6.00 21.89 13.67
CA ASN A 214 -6.67 21.52 14.92
C ASN A 214 -7.18 20.06 14.94
N VAL A 215 -6.39 19.13 14.41
CA VAL A 215 -6.75 17.70 14.37
C VAL A 215 -6.89 17.17 15.79
N LYS A 216 -8.07 16.61 16.13
CA LYS A 216 -8.29 15.97 17.42
C LYS A 216 -7.53 14.63 17.44
N GLN A 217 -6.64 14.47 18.40
CA GLN A 217 -5.83 13.26 18.55
C GLN A 217 -6.29 12.47 19.79
N MET A 218 -6.62 11.22 19.61
CA MET A 218 -7.01 10.29 20.67
C MET A 218 -6.04 9.11 20.68
N THR A 219 -4.94 9.26 21.42
CA THR A 219 -3.92 8.21 21.59
C THR A 219 -4.25 7.28 22.76
N ASN A 220 -3.58 6.11 22.84
CA ASN A 220 -3.91 5.03 23.79
C ASN A 220 -5.39 4.64 23.75
N THR A 221 -6.05 4.81 22.60
CA THR A 221 -7.48 4.63 22.42
C THR A 221 -7.73 3.53 21.38
N ALA A 222 -8.48 2.50 21.76
CA ALA A 222 -8.66 1.31 20.94
C ALA A 222 -10.08 1.24 20.37
N LEU A 223 -10.21 0.97 19.06
CA LEU A 223 -11.48 0.69 18.39
C LEU A 223 -12.11 -0.58 18.97
N GLN A 224 -13.38 -0.52 19.33
CA GLN A 224 -14.16 -1.65 19.85
C GLN A 224 -15.24 -2.12 18.88
N GLU A 225 -15.94 -1.16 18.24
CA GLU A 225 -17.05 -1.43 17.32
C GLU A 225 -17.10 -0.38 16.22
N VAL A 226 -17.57 -0.78 15.06
CA VAL A 226 -17.79 0.07 13.89
C VAL A 226 -19.30 0.13 13.62
N GLN A 227 -19.85 1.34 13.58
CA GLN A 227 -21.18 1.64 13.11
C GLN A 227 -21.11 2.54 11.88
N ASN A 228 -22.19 2.72 11.14
CA ASN A 228 -22.17 3.42 9.86
C ASN A 228 -21.93 4.94 9.99
N ASP A 229 -22.19 5.51 11.16
CA ASP A 229 -22.14 6.94 11.46
C ASP A 229 -21.20 7.27 12.64
N ARG A 230 -20.61 6.27 13.29
CA ARG A 230 -19.71 6.45 14.44
C ARG A 230 -18.79 5.27 14.68
N PHE A 231 -17.66 5.54 15.34
CA PHE A 231 -16.81 4.53 15.95
C PHE A 231 -17.01 4.50 17.45
N ILE A 232 -17.10 3.31 18.01
CA ILE A 232 -17.07 3.07 19.45
C ILE A 232 -15.65 2.73 19.84
N VAL A 233 -15.09 3.50 20.75
CA VAL A 233 -13.70 3.36 21.17
C VAL A 233 -13.59 3.26 22.69
N LYS A 234 -12.48 2.67 23.14
CA LYS A 234 -12.14 2.59 24.57
C LYS A 234 -10.93 3.48 24.83
N ASN A 235 -11.12 4.48 25.68
CA ASN A 235 -10.08 5.45 26.04
C ASN A 235 -9.07 4.88 27.06
N PRO A 236 -7.96 5.61 27.40
CA PRO A 236 -6.97 5.16 28.38
C PRO A 236 -7.52 4.89 29.79
N GLN A 237 -8.63 5.52 30.15
CA GLN A 237 -9.30 5.35 31.45
C GLN A 237 -10.19 4.10 31.47
N GLY A 238 -10.36 3.45 30.32
CA GLY A 238 -11.21 2.27 30.15
C GLY A 238 -12.68 2.60 29.87
N GLU A 239 -12.99 3.87 29.67
CA GLU A 239 -14.33 4.36 29.33
C GLU A 239 -14.62 4.18 27.85
N ILE A 240 -15.89 3.97 27.54
CA ILE A 240 -16.38 3.87 26.17
C ILE A 240 -16.80 5.25 25.68
N GLU A 241 -16.26 5.65 24.54
CA GLU A 241 -16.57 6.91 23.86
C GLU A 241 -17.11 6.64 22.46
N GLU A 242 -18.02 7.51 22.00
CA GLU A 242 -18.54 7.51 20.64
C GLU A 242 -17.87 8.63 19.83
N ILE A 243 -17.41 8.31 18.63
CA ILE A 243 -16.82 9.28 17.69
C ILE A 243 -17.70 9.35 16.46
N PRO A 244 -18.62 10.31 16.37
CA PRO A 244 -19.49 10.47 15.22
C PRO A 244 -18.72 11.03 14.01
N PHE A 245 -19.09 10.59 12.81
CA PHE A 245 -18.48 11.03 11.56
C PHE A 245 -19.48 11.04 10.40
N ASP A 246 -19.17 11.83 9.39
CA ASP A 246 -19.75 11.76 8.05
C ASP A 246 -18.95 10.79 7.17
N TYR A 247 -17.63 10.69 7.42
CA TYR A 247 -16.73 9.76 6.75
C TYR A 247 -15.81 9.08 7.77
N GLY A 248 -15.81 7.76 7.80
CA GLY A 248 -14.96 6.94 8.68
C GLY A 248 -13.89 6.18 7.90
N PHE A 249 -12.66 6.22 8.35
CA PHE A 249 -11.55 5.52 7.67
C PHE A 249 -10.83 4.55 8.59
N ILE A 250 -10.59 3.33 8.05
CA ILE A 250 -9.85 2.27 8.73
C ILE A 250 -8.45 2.18 8.13
N CYS A 251 -7.45 2.62 8.91
CA CYS A 251 -6.05 2.75 8.50
C CYS A 251 -5.12 1.92 9.39
N LEU A 252 -5.47 0.66 9.68
CA LEU A 252 -4.77 -0.24 10.60
C LEU A 252 -3.56 -0.94 9.98
N GLY A 253 -2.97 -0.36 8.93
CA GLY A 253 -1.82 -0.87 8.22
C GLY A 253 -2.19 -1.88 7.13
N MET A 254 -1.14 -2.53 6.60
CA MET A 254 -1.23 -3.44 5.46
C MET A 254 -0.64 -4.80 5.85
N ARG A 255 -1.24 -5.88 5.39
CA ARG A 255 -0.72 -7.24 5.54
C ARG A 255 -0.39 -7.85 4.18
N ALA A 256 0.60 -8.73 4.13
CA ALA A 256 0.95 -9.45 2.91
C ALA A 256 -0.28 -10.20 2.34
N ASN A 257 -0.44 -10.09 1.04
CA ASN A 257 -1.43 -10.85 0.30
C ASN A 257 -0.73 -12.06 -0.35
N ASN A 258 -0.97 -13.27 0.17
CA ASN A 258 -0.30 -14.49 -0.28
C ASN A 258 -1.29 -15.54 -0.83
N PRO A 259 -2.07 -15.23 -1.91
CA PRO A 259 -3.04 -16.17 -2.45
C PRO A 259 -2.39 -17.37 -3.16
N VAL A 260 -1.09 -17.32 -3.38
CA VAL A 260 -0.30 -18.34 -4.10
C VAL A 260 0.61 -19.17 -3.21
N LEU A 261 0.43 -19.10 -1.89
CA LEU A 261 1.20 -19.96 -0.96
C LEU A 261 1.01 -21.45 -1.26
N ASP A 262 -0.17 -21.86 -1.71
CA ASP A 262 -0.45 -23.23 -2.11
C ASP A 262 0.21 -23.64 -3.44
N LEU A 263 0.69 -22.67 -4.23
CA LEU A 263 1.52 -22.92 -5.41
C LEU A 263 2.98 -23.18 -5.03
N SER A 264 3.41 -22.80 -3.83
CA SER A 264 4.78 -22.87 -3.32
C SER A 264 5.20 -24.26 -2.85
N LEU A 265 4.52 -25.32 -3.28
CA LEU A 265 5.06 -26.69 -3.15
C LEU A 265 6.34 -26.91 -3.99
N ILE A 266 6.81 -25.87 -4.68
CA ILE A 266 8.08 -25.88 -5.40
C ILE A 266 8.88 -24.62 -5.03
N HIS A 267 9.62 -24.68 -3.92
CA HIS A 267 10.82 -23.94 -3.55
C HIS A 267 10.87 -22.40 -3.48
N ILE A 268 11.15 -21.95 -2.25
CA ILE A 268 11.85 -20.73 -1.85
C ILE A 268 11.01 -19.46 -1.98
N SER A 269 10.15 -19.23 -1.01
CA SER A 269 9.85 -17.89 -0.55
C SER A 269 10.54 -17.66 0.80
N GLU A 270 11.73 -17.07 0.79
CA GLU A 270 12.17 -16.38 1.99
C GLU A 270 11.39 -15.07 2.07
N PRO A 271 10.58 -14.85 3.13
CA PRO A 271 10.09 -13.52 3.39
C PRO A 271 11.27 -12.67 3.80
N THR A 272 11.69 -11.77 2.95
CA THR A 272 12.65 -10.72 3.32
C THR A 272 11.97 -9.85 4.39
N ARG A 273 12.09 -10.27 5.64
CA ARG A 273 11.82 -9.42 6.79
C ARG A 273 12.96 -8.42 6.85
N LEU A 274 12.76 -7.25 6.31
CA LEU A 274 13.53 -6.08 6.71
C LEU A 274 13.21 -5.83 8.19
N ARG A 275 14.20 -6.06 9.05
CA ARG A 275 14.19 -5.65 10.45
C ARG A 275 14.47 -4.16 10.56
#